data_3d1e524fdc05e0d8bf9b05cae735356d
#
_entry.id   3d1e524fdc05e0d8bf9b05cae735356d
#
_cell.length_a   1.000
_cell.length_b   1.000
_cell.length_c   1.000
_cell.angle_alpha   90.00
_cell.angle_beta   90.00
_cell.angle_gamma   90.00
#
_symmetry.space_group_name_H-M   'P 1'
#
loop_
_entity.id
_entity.type
_entity.pdbx_description
1 polymer ?
#
loop_
_entity_poly.entity_id
_entity_poly.type
_entity_poly.pdbx_seq_one_letter_code
_entity_poly.pdbx_strand_id
1 'polypeptide(L)'
;MKILTGAQIRELDQYTIDHEPIASIDLMERASRAITQAITTRFESTIPIVVFAVPGNNGGDALAVSRMLSEKGYIVDAYLFNIHGTLSDNCEKNRDRLKSEGLVHSYTEITSNFDPPKLTQQTLVIDGLFGSGLNKPLTGGFASLVKYINQSTARIVSID
;
A
#
# COMPACT_ATOMS: atom_id res chain seq x y z
N MET A 1 -16.91 -19.05 2.49
CA MET A 1 -15.57 -18.50 2.22
C MET A 1 -14.65 -19.01 3.32
N LYS A 2 -13.49 -19.60 2.99
CA LYS A 2 -12.47 -19.96 3.99
C LYS A 2 -11.64 -18.72 4.30
N ILE A 3 -11.46 -18.44 5.59
CA ILE A 3 -10.52 -17.41 6.05
C ILE A 3 -9.22 -18.13 6.41
N LEU A 4 -8.11 -17.73 5.81
CA LEU A 4 -6.78 -18.31 6.03
C LEU A 4 -6.02 -17.48 7.05
N THR A 5 -5.15 -18.12 7.81
CA THR A 5 -4.18 -17.44 8.67
C THR A 5 -3.05 -16.85 7.84
N GLY A 6 -2.33 -15.85 8.34
CA GLY A 6 -1.18 -15.27 7.63
C GLY A 6 -0.08 -16.31 7.31
N ALA A 7 0.07 -17.38 8.10
CA ALA A 7 0.98 -18.48 7.77
C ALA A 7 0.49 -19.26 6.55
N GLN A 8 -0.80 -19.60 6.50
CA GLN A 8 -1.40 -20.30 5.37
C GLN A 8 -1.39 -19.46 4.08
N ILE A 9 -1.55 -18.14 4.18
CA ILE A 9 -1.42 -17.25 3.03
C ILE A 9 0.00 -17.32 2.48
N ARG A 10 1.04 -17.21 3.33
CA ARG A 10 2.43 -17.32 2.89
C ARG A 10 2.75 -18.67 2.24
N GLU A 11 2.22 -19.77 2.77
CA GLU A 11 2.35 -21.11 2.17
C GLU A 11 1.69 -21.18 0.80
N LEU A 12 0.52 -20.54 0.64
CA LEU A 12 -0.21 -20.48 -0.62
C LEU A 12 0.53 -19.64 -1.66
N ASP A 13 1.09 -18.51 -1.27
CA ASP A 13 1.90 -17.65 -2.14
C ASP A 13 3.15 -18.41 -2.62
N GLN A 14 3.86 -19.08 -1.70
CA GLN A 14 5.04 -19.88 -2.06
C GLN A 14 4.65 -21.03 -2.98
N TYR A 15 3.55 -21.74 -2.70
CA TYR A 15 3.04 -22.80 -3.57
C TYR A 15 2.73 -22.26 -4.97
N THR A 16 2.12 -21.10 -5.07
CA THR A 16 1.82 -20.45 -6.35
C THR A 16 3.09 -20.11 -7.12
N ILE A 17 4.09 -19.53 -6.44
CA ILE A 17 5.39 -19.20 -7.05
C ILE A 17 6.07 -20.47 -7.62
N ASP A 18 6.02 -21.56 -6.87
CA ASP A 18 6.71 -22.79 -7.23
C ASP A 18 6.00 -23.57 -8.35
N HIS A 19 4.66 -23.49 -8.43
CA HIS A 19 3.86 -24.33 -9.34
C HIS A 19 3.32 -23.60 -10.57
N GLU A 20 3.13 -22.28 -10.49
CA GLU A 20 2.78 -21.47 -11.67
C GLU A 20 4.00 -20.88 -12.37
N PRO A 21 5.23 -21.22 -12.05
CA PRO A 21 6.53 -20.54 -12.20
C PRO A 21 6.41 -19.02 -12.39
N ILE A 22 5.76 -18.36 -11.43
CA ILE A 22 5.57 -16.92 -11.42
C ILE A 22 6.57 -16.25 -10.48
N ALA A 23 7.22 -15.16 -10.91
CA ALA A 23 8.07 -14.39 -10.00
C ALA A 23 7.25 -13.70 -8.89
N SER A 24 7.83 -13.58 -7.70
CA SER A 24 7.16 -12.94 -6.56
C SER A 24 6.65 -11.53 -6.88
N ILE A 25 7.40 -10.76 -7.66
CA ILE A 25 7.00 -9.42 -8.09
C ILE A 25 5.77 -9.45 -9.03
N ASP A 26 5.64 -10.48 -9.87
CA ASP A 26 4.52 -10.62 -10.79
C ASP A 26 3.27 -11.13 -10.06
N LEU A 27 3.44 -11.95 -9.02
CA LEU A 27 2.36 -12.34 -8.12
C LEU A 27 1.82 -11.11 -7.38
N MET A 28 2.70 -10.25 -6.84
CA MET A 28 2.33 -8.97 -6.22
C MET A 28 1.62 -8.05 -7.23
N GLU A 29 2.10 -7.96 -8.46
CA GLU A 29 1.47 -7.16 -9.53
C GLU A 29 0.04 -7.66 -9.82
N ARG A 30 -0.18 -8.98 -9.84
CA ARG A 30 -1.50 -9.61 -10.02
C ARG A 30 -2.45 -9.27 -8.85
N ALA A 31 -1.98 -9.37 -7.62
CA ALA A 31 -2.75 -9.00 -6.43
C ALA A 31 -3.10 -7.51 -6.42
N SER A 32 -2.13 -6.63 -6.66
CA SER A 32 -2.30 -5.19 -6.72
C SER A 32 -3.29 -4.76 -7.82
N ARG A 33 -3.31 -5.47 -8.96
CA ARG A 33 -4.30 -5.26 -10.02
C ARG A 33 -5.71 -5.57 -9.57
N ALA A 34 -5.92 -6.65 -8.80
CA ALA A 34 -7.23 -6.99 -8.25
C ALA A 34 -7.70 -5.94 -7.22
N ILE A 35 -6.79 -5.47 -6.36
CA ILE A 35 -7.07 -4.38 -5.42
C ILE A 35 -7.46 -3.10 -6.18
N THR A 36 -6.66 -2.71 -7.17
CA THR A 36 -6.94 -1.54 -8.01
C THR A 36 -8.31 -1.63 -8.67
N GLN A 37 -8.67 -2.79 -9.23
CA GLN A 37 -9.99 -3.02 -9.82
C GLN A 37 -11.10 -2.86 -8.78
N ALA A 38 -10.94 -3.40 -7.58
CA ALA A 38 -11.90 -3.27 -6.50
C ALA A 38 -12.12 -1.80 -6.09
N ILE A 39 -11.05 -1.00 -6.08
CA ILE A 39 -11.11 0.44 -5.78
C ILE A 39 -11.83 1.19 -6.91
N THR A 40 -11.42 0.99 -8.16
CA THR A 40 -11.98 1.71 -9.32
C THR A 40 -13.44 1.37 -9.61
N THR A 41 -13.92 0.22 -9.13
CA THR A 41 -15.33 -0.14 -9.20
C THR A 41 -16.20 0.63 -8.19
N ARG A 42 -15.61 1.14 -7.11
CA ARG A 42 -16.32 1.76 -5.98
C ARG A 42 -16.12 3.27 -5.88
N PHE A 43 -15.03 3.78 -6.42
CA PHE A 43 -14.63 5.17 -6.28
C PHE A 43 -14.29 5.78 -7.64
N GLU A 44 -14.81 6.95 -7.89
CA GLU A 44 -14.54 7.72 -9.12
C GLU A 44 -13.14 8.34 -9.08
N SER A 45 -12.56 8.60 -10.25
CA SER A 45 -11.20 9.17 -10.37
C SER A 45 -11.05 10.61 -9.87
N THR A 46 -12.16 11.28 -9.61
CA THR A 46 -12.20 12.64 -9.01
C THR A 46 -11.85 12.67 -7.52
N ILE A 47 -11.86 11.50 -6.85
CA ILE A 47 -11.56 11.41 -5.42
C ILE A 47 -10.05 11.48 -5.20
N PRO A 48 -9.53 12.44 -4.39
CA PRO A 48 -8.12 12.47 -4.04
C PRO A 48 -7.76 11.27 -3.16
N ILE A 49 -6.67 10.61 -3.49
CA ILE A 49 -6.19 9.40 -2.82
C ILE A 49 -4.90 9.71 -2.07
N VAL A 50 -4.85 9.31 -0.80
CA VAL A 50 -3.65 9.35 0.03
C VAL A 50 -3.26 7.91 0.36
N VAL A 51 -2.04 7.52 0.05
CA VAL A 51 -1.52 6.17 0.28
C VAL A 51 -0.42 6.21 1.33
N PHE A 52 -0.55 5.37 2.36
CA PHE A 52 0.49 5.17 3.35
C PHE A 52 1.08 3.78 3.21
N ALA A 53 2.37 3.69 2.98
CA ALA A 53 3.10 2.46 2.74
C ALA A 53 4.28 2.30 3.72
N VAL A 54 4.61 1.06 4.08
CA VAL A 54 5.78 0.68 4.90
C VAL A 54 6.79 -0.12 4.07
N PRO A 55 8.02 -0.35 4.58
CA PRO A 55 9.09 -0.99 3.81
C PRO A 55 8.87 -2.45 3.40
N GLY A 56 7.84 -3.14 3.93
CA GLY A 56 7.56 -4.55 3.65
C GLY A 56 6.76 -4.80 2.37
N ASN A 57 6.35 -6.06 2.16
CA ASN A 57 5.56 -6.45 0.99
C ASN A 57 4.21 -5.73 0.91
N ASN A 58 3.54 -5.54 2.05
CA ASN A 58 2.27 -4.78 2.08
C ASN A 58 2.44 -3.35 1.53
N GLY A 59 3.56 -2.69 1.88
CA GLY A 59 3.90 -1.40 1.28
C GLY A 59 4.24 -1.50 -0.21
N GLY A 60 4.85 -2.60 -0.63
CA GLY A 60 5.08 -2.89 -2.05
C GLY A 60 3.77 -2.97 -2.84
N ASP A 61 2.76 -3.66 -2.30
CA ASP A 61 1.40 -3.70 -2.87
C ASP A 61 0.79 -2.30 -2.93
N ALA A 62 0.91 -1.50 -1.84
CA ALA A 62 0.41 -0.13 -1.80
C ALA A 62 1.03 0.78 -2.87
N LEU A 63 2.34 0.66 -3.11
CA LEU A 63 3.05 1.42 -4.16
C LEU A 63 2.64 0.95 -5.56
N ALA A 64 2.47 -0.35 -5.79
CA ALA A 64 1.96 -0.88 -7.05
C ALA A 64 0.53 -0.40 -7.34
N VAL A 65 -0.34 -0.42 -6.33
CA VAL A 65 -1.71 0.11 -6.41
C VAL A 65 -1.69 1.61 -6.71
N SER A 66 -0.79 2.38 -6.07
CA SER A 66 -0.62 3.83 -6.33
C SER A 66 -0.31 4.10 -7.80
N ARG A 67 0.63 3.35 -8.37
CA ARG A 67 1.00 3.44 -9.78
C ARG A 67 -0.19 3.13 -10.69
N MET A 68 -0.85 2.00 -10.47
CA MET A 68 -1.99 1.55 -11.29
C MET A 68 -3.20 2.48 -11.22
N LEU A 69 -3.45 3.11 -10.08
CA LEU A 69 -4.50 4.11 -9.93
C LEU A 69 -4.13 5.39 -10.69
N SER A 70 -2.88 5.82 -10.64
CA SER A 70 -2.39 6.98 -11.38
C SER A 70 -2.46 6.77 -12.89
N GLU A 71 -2.13 5.57 -13.40
CA GLU A 71 -2.33 5.18 -14.80
C GLU A 71 -3.80 5.31 -15.25
N LYS A 72 -4.74 5.17 -14.31
CA LYS A 72 -6.18 5.31 -14.55
C LYS A 72 -6.73 6.72 -14.30
N GLY A 73 -5.84 7.70 -14.11
CA GLY A 73 -6.19 9.12 -13.96
C GLY A 73 -6.61 9.53 -12.55
N TYR A 74 -6.37 8.72 -11.52
CA TYR A 74 -6.59 9.14 -10.13
C TYR A 74 -5.48 10.08 -9.67
N ILE A 75 -5.83 11.05 -8.82
CA ILE A 75 -4.86 11.92 -8.14
C ILE A 75 -4.39 11.21 -6.89
N VAL A 76 -3.13 10.75 -6.90
CA VAL A 76 -2.55 9.91 -5.83
C VAL A 76 -1.36 10.61 -5.20
N ASP A 77 -1.42 10.80 -3.88
CA ASP A 77 -0.30 11.22 -3.04
C ASP A 77 0.19 10.00 -2.24
N ALA A 78 1.39 9.52 -2.52
CA ALA A 78 1.96 8.32 -1.92
C ALA A 78 3.08 8.66 -0.93
N TYR A 79 3.00 8.10 0.27
CA TYR A 79 3.96 8.24 1.37
C TYR A 79 4.55 6.90 1.73
N LEU A 80 5.87 6.73 1.55
CA LEU A 80 6.60 5.54 1.97
C LEU A 80 7.43 5.82 3.23
N PHE A 81 7.14 5.14 4.33
CA PHE A 81 7.87 5.27 5.60
C PHE A 81 9.12 4.40 5.60
N ASN A 82 10.23 4.94 5.12
CA ASN A 82 11.53 4.27 5.05
C ASN A 82 12.49 4.76 6.15
N ILE A 83 12.05 4.66 7.42
CA ILE A 83 12.77 5.21 8.58
C ILE A 83 14.13 4.53 8.80
N HIS A 84 14.25 3.25 8.46
CA HIS A 84 15.47 2.46 8.69
C HIS A 84 16.31 2.25 7.43
N GLY A 85 15.91 2.79 6.28
CA GLY A 85 16.66 2.71 5.02
C GLY A 85 16.68 1.31 4.38
N THR A 86 15.81 0.39 4.80
CA THR A 86 15.77 -0.99 4.27
C THR A 86 14.36 -1.31 3.78
N LEU A 87 14.25 -1.65 2.52
CA LEU A 87 13.01 -2.10 1.89
C LEU A 87 13.08 -3.60 1.57
N SER A 88 11.93 -4.28 1.48
CA SER A 88 11.89 -5.60 0.84
C SER A 88 12.14 -5.44 -0.68
N ASP A 89 12.68 -6.47 -1.32
CA ASP A 89 13.01 -6.46 -2.76
C ASP A 89 11.82 -6.02 -3.62
N ASN A 90 10.60 -6.51 -3.31
CA ASN A 90 9.40 -6.15 -4.04
C ASN A 90 8.95 -4.71 -3.76
N CYS A 91 9.10 -4.23 -2.52
CA CYS A 91 8.81 -2.83 -2.18
C CYS A 91 9.77 -1.89 -2.91
N GLU A 92 11.06 -2.20 -2.93
CA GLU A 92 12.07 -1.42 -3.65
C GLU A 92 11.77 -1.34 -5.15
N LYS A 93 11.50 -2.48 -5.79
CA LYS A 93 11.13 -2.52 -7.21
C LYS A 93 9.89 -1.70 -7.52
N ASN A 94 8.85 -1.77 -6.67
CA ASN A 94 7.63 -0.99 -6.87
C ASN A 94 7.84 0.50 -6.60
N ARG A 95 8.68 0.88 -5.62
CA ARG A 95 9.11 2.27 -5.43
C ARG A 95 9.78 2.81 -6.70
N ASP A 96 10.71 2.04 -7.26
CA ASP A 96 11.48 2.49 -8.43
C ASP A 96 10.60 2.57 -9.68
N ARG A 97 9.68 1.64 -9.88
CA ARG A 97 8.65 1.72 -10.93
C ARG A 97 7.79 2.96 -10.77
N LEU A 98 7.27 3.21 -9.57
CA LEU A 98 6.44 4.40 -9.28
C LEU A 98 7.18 5.70 -9.60
N LYS A 99 8.45 5.78 -9.23
CA LYS A 99 9.29 6.98 -9.49
C LYS A 99 9.64 7.13 -10.97
N SER A 100 9.96 6.05 -11.67
CA SER A 100 10.36 6.09 -13.07
C SER A 100 9.21 6.44 -14.02
N GLU A 101 7.99 5.99 -13.70
CA GLU A 101 6.81 6.28 -14.51
C GLU A 101 6.29 7.71 -14.31
N GLY A 102 6.53 8.32 -13.14
CA GLY A 102 6.25 9.74 -12.87
C GLY A 102 4.77 10.13 -12.96
N LEU A 103 3.85 9.16 -12.86
CA LEU A 103 2.42 9.39 -13.04
C LEU A 103 1.69 9.81 -11.77
N VAL A 104 2.25 9.52 -10.59
CA VAL A 104 1.64 9.94 -9.32
C VAL A 104 1.72 11.45 -9.16
N HIS A 105 0.67 12.02 -8.55
CA HIS A 105 0.62 13.46 -8.27
C HIS A 105 1.76 13.87 -7.33
N SER A 106 1.99 13.11 -6.26
CA SER A 106 3.18 13.26 -5.42
C SER A 106 3.66 11.93 -4.85
N TYR A 107 4.97 11.83 -4.63
CA TYR A 107 5.61 10.75 -3.90
C TYR A 107 6.57 11.32 -2.87
N THR A 108 6.42 10.90 -1.63
CA THR A 108 7.29 11.33 -0.53
C THR A 108 7.83 10.12 0.22
N GLU A 109 9.14 10.02 0.33
CA GLU A 109 9.81 9.03 1.16
C GLU A 109 10.12 9.63 2.53
N ILE A 110 9.54 9.06 3.59
CA ILE A 110 9.64 9.56 4.96
C ILE A 110 10.77 8.82 5.66
N THR A 111 11.82 9.55 6.03
CA THR A 111 13.01 9.02 6.73
C THR A 111 13.14 9.52 8.16
N SER A 112 12.29 10.45 8.59
CA SER A 112 12.31 11.08 9.91
C SER A 112 10.92 11.54 10.33
N ASN A 113 10.81 12.74 10.88
CA ASN A 113 9.53 13.33 11.28
C ASN A 113 8.59 13.51 10.09
N PHE A 114 7.31 13.29 10.32
CA PHE A 114 6.27 13.36 9.32
C PHE A 114 5.04 14.12 9.84
N ASP A 115 4.63 15.13 9.08
CA ASP A 115 3.36 15.80 9.27
C ASP A 115 2.35 15.23 8.26
N PRO A 116 1.32 14.51 8.72
CA PRO A 116 0.37 13.88 7.83
C PRO A 116 -0.47 14.92 7.07
N PRO A 117 -0.80 14.66 5.80
CA PRO A 117 -1.68 15.54 5.03
C PRO A 117 -3.07 15.59 5.67
N LYS A 118 -3.80 16.66 5.42
CA LYS A 118 -5.18 16.79 5.90
C LYS A 118 -6.07 15.74 5.23
N LEU A 119 -6.69 14.89 6.05
CA LEU A 119 -7.65 13.88 5.62
C LEU A 119 -9.08 14.38 5.86
N THR A 120 -9.90 14.39 4.81
CA THR A 120 -11.29 14.88 4.84
C THR A 120 -12.24 13.77 4.38
N GLN A 121 -13.54 14.00 4.54
CA GLN A 121 -14.56 13.08 4.03
C GLN A 121 -14.51 12.85 2.50
N GLN A 122 -13.82 13.72 1.76
CA GLN A 122 -13.60 13.56 0.32
C GLN A 122 -12.34 12.76 -0.01
N THR A 123 -11.49 12.49 0.97
CA THR A 123 -10.24 11.75 0.80
C THR A 123 -10.51 10.24 0.87
N LEU A 124 -9.90 9.50 -0.03
CA LEU A 124 -9.74 8.05 0.09
C LEU A 124 -8.33 7.77 0.62
N VAL A 125 -8.24 7.13 1.78
CA VAL A 125 -6.97 6.63 2.31
C VAL A 125 -6.80 5.18 1.90
N ILE A 126 -5.66 4.86 1.30
CA ILE A 126 -5.21 3.47 1.13
C ILE A 126 -4.20 3.19 2.23
N ASP A 127 -4.60 2.35 3.16
CA ASP A 127 -3.80 1.93 4.30
C ASP A 127 -3.02 0.66 3.95
N GLY A 128 -1.77 0.83 3.56
CA GLY A 128 -0.78 -0.22 3.33
C GLY A 128 0.28 -0.27 4.44
N LEU A 129 -0.07 0.15 5.67
CA LEU A 129 0.88 0.21 6.78
C LEU A 129 1.21 -1.16 7.35
N PHE A 130 0.21 -1.91 7.76
CA PHE A 130 0.41 -3.19 8.44
C PHE A 130 -0.59 -4.23 7.96
N GLY A 131 -0.07 -5.36 7.53
CA GLY A 131 -0.85 -6.52 7.16
C GLY A 131 -0.71 -7.65 8.19
N SER A 132 -0.88 -8.86 7.75
CA SER A 132 -0.78 -10.10 8.54
C SER A 132 0.57 -10.30 9.26
N GLY A 133 1.59 -9.51 8.92
CA GLY A 133 2.90 -9.52 9.56
C GLY A 133 2.99 -8.75 10.89
N LEU A 134 1.94 -8.01 11.28
CA LEU A 134 1.93 -7.27 12.54
C LEU A 134 1.85 -8.22 13.72
N ASN A 135 2.94 -8.35 14.50
CA ASN A 135 3.06 -9.28 15.62
C ASN A 135 3.41 -8.60 16.96
N LYS A 136 3.44 -7.28 17.00
CA LYS A 136 3.73 -6.48 18.19
C LYS A 136 2.76 -5.30 18.27
N PRO A 137 2.44 -4.81 19.48
CA PRO A 137 1.68 -3.57 19.64
C PRO A 137 2.34 -2.40 18.92
N LEU A 138 1.54 -1.56 18.26
CA LEU A 138 2.02 -0.33 17.64
C LEU A 138 2.43 0.68 18.69
N THR A 139 3.57 1.31 18.51
CA THR A 139 4.10 2.36 19.38
C THR A 139 4.63 3.55 18.57
N GLY A 140 4.91 4.68 19.24
CA GLY A 140 5.55 5.84 18.63
C GLY A 140 4.77 6.44 17.46
N GLY A 141 5.49 6.86 16.44
CA GLY A 141 4.93 7.58 15.28
C GLY A 141 3.88 6.79 14.51
N PHE A 142 4.06 5.48 14.34
CA PHE A 142 3.07 4.64 13.67
C PHE A 142 1.77 4.51 14.44
N ALA A 143 1.82 4.39 15.78
CA ALA A 143 0.61 4.39 16.60
C ALA A 143 -0.14 5.74 16.47
N SER A 144 0.60 6.85 16.44
CA SER A 144 0.04 8.19 16.23
C SER A 144 -0.60 8.34 14.85
N LEU A 145 0.06 7.83 13.80
CA LEU A 145 -0.46 7.87 12.44
C LEU A 145 -1.75 7.04 12.30
N VAL A 146 -1.76 5.81 12.81
CA VAL A 146 -2.97 4.96 12.78
C VAL A 146 -4.11 5.62 13.54
N LYS A 147 -3.83 6.22 14.70
CA LYS A 147 -4.83 6.99 15.45
C LYS A 147 -5.35 8.18 14.64
N TYR A 148 -4.46 8.93 13.98
CA TYR A 148 -4.83 10.04 13.11
C TYR A 148 -5.75 9.60 11.96
N ILE A 149 -5.40 8.53 11.26
CA ILE A 149 -6.21 7.95 10.18
C ILE A 149 -7.59 7.56 10.71
N ASN A 150 -7.65 6.81 11.82
CA ASN A 150 -8.90 6.33 12.42
C ASN A 150 -9.80 7.46 12.98
N GLN A 151 -9.23 8.58 13.37
CA GLN A 151 -9.97 9.77 13.84
C GLN A 151 -10.40 10.69 12.69
N SER A 152 -9.88 10.48 11.48
CA SER A 152 -10.26 11.27 10.32
C SER A 152 -11.69 10.95 9.86
N THR A 153 -12.24 11.82 9.02
CA THR A 153 -13.52 11.57 8.32
C THR A 153 -13.32 10.94 6.95
N ALA A 154 -12.09 10.58 6.58
CA ALA A 154 -11.76 9.97 5.31
C ALA A 154 -12.36 8.56 5.18
N ARG A 155 -12.60 8.14 3.94
CA ARG A 155 -12.87 6.73 3.66
C ARG A 155 -11.56 5.97 3.67
N ILE A 156 -11.53 4.78 4.27
CA ILE A 156 -10.31 4.00 4.43
C ILE A 156 -10.49 2.65 3.73
N VAL A 157 -9.52 2.29 2.91
CA VAL A 157 -9.35 0.96 2.35
C VAL A 157 -8.01 0.43 2.85
N SER A 158 -8.07 -0.54 3.76
CA SER A 158 -6.88 -1.27 4.20
C SER A 158 -6.60 -2.41 3.23
N ILE A 159 -5.33 -2.59 2.89
CA ILE A 159 -4.86 -3.64 1.99
C ILE A 159 -3.92 -4.59 2.74
N ASP A 160 -4.12 -5.92 2.52
CA ASP A 160 -3.27 -7.01 3.03
C ASP A 160 -3.45 -8.27 2.15
#